data_3c9dfda1e445170f0dd561138902f30f
#
_entry.id   3c9dfda1e445170f0dd561138902f30f
#
_cell.length_a   1.000
_cell.length_b   1.000
_cell.length_c   1.000
_cell.angle_alpha   90.00
_cell.angle_beta   90.00
_cell.angle_gamma   90.00
#
_symmetry.space_group_name_H-M   'P 1'
#
loop_
_entity.id
_entity.type
_entity.pdbx_description
1 polymer ?
#
loop_
_entity_poly.entity_id
_entity_poly.type
_entity_poly.pdbx_seq_one_letter_code
_entity_poly.pdbx_strand_id
1 'polypeptide(L)'
;MSMKYSAVEIANKIAAVDPTFRIPTDEQIPIIQAPLAPAVVIAGAGSGKTETMSQRVLYLVANSIITPNQVLGLTFTRKASGELSKRIKFRLRQLKMAGLLPDHLDESELTVSTYHSYAGKVLADHAIRIGIDADADPIGE
;
A
#
# COMPACT_ATOMS: atom_id res chain seq x y z
N MET A 1 17.25 -13.27 5.20
CA MET A 1 16.64 -13.68 3.91
C MET A 1 17.00 -12.68 2.83
N SER A 2 17.62 -13.14 1.76
CA SER A 2 17.97 -12.24 0.66
C SER A 2 16.73 -11.94 -0.18
N MET A 3 16.61 -10.68 -0.63
CA MET A 3 15.52 -10.28 -1.49
C MET A 3 15.79 -10.70 -2.94
N LYS A 4 14.76 -11.17 -3.63
CA LYS A 4 14.89 -11.56 -5.03
C LYS A 4 15.07 -10.36 -5.95
N TYR A 5 14.40 -9.26 -5.64
CA TYR A 5 14.35 -8.10 -6.52
C TYR A 5 14.62 -6.82 -5.72
N SER A 6 15.46 -5.94 -6.27
CA SER A 6 15.59 -4.59 -5.75
C SER A 6 14.47 -3.69 -6.27
N ALA A 7 14.31 -2.50 -5.68
CA ALA A 7 13.33 -1.53 -6.16
C ALA A 7 13.59 -1.14 -7.61
N VAL A 8 14.85 -0.97 -7.99
CA VAL A 8 15.23 -0.59 -9.36
C VAL A 8 14.96 -1.75 -10.34
N GLU A 9 15.26 -2.98 -9.95
CA GLU A 9 14.95 -4.14 -10.80
C GLU A 9 13.47 -4.27 -11.09
N ILE A 10 12.62 -4.09 -10.07
CA ILE A 10 11.17 -4.11 -10.22
C ILE A 10 10.73 -2.99 -11.17
N ALA A 11 11.25 -1.77 -10.95
CA ALA A 11 10.91 -0.62 -11.77
C ALA A 11 11.30 -0.86 -13.24
N ASN A 12 12.48 -1.41 -13.50
CA ASN A 12 12.93 -1.70 -14.85
C ASN A 12 12.06 -2.76 -15.52
N LYS A 13 11.66 -3.80 -14.79
CA LYS A 13 10.80 -4.84 -15.34
C LYS A 13 9.40 -4.32 -15.67
N ILE A 14 8.85 -3.44 -14.83
CA ILE A 14 7.56 -2.81 -15.11
C ILE A 14 7.70 -1.82 -16.27
N ALA A 15 8.77 -1.05 -16.33
CA ALA A 15 8.99 -0.10 -17.41
C ALA A 15 9.11 -0.79 -18.77
N ALA A 16 9.49 -2.06 -18.81
CA ALA A 16 9.53 -2.83 -20.04
C ALA A 16 8.13 -3.10 -20.62
N VAL A 17 7.10 -3.18 -19.76
CA VAL A 17 5.71 -3.37 -20.19
C VAL A 17 4.92 -2.05 -20.17
N ASP A 18 5.36 -1.07 -19.42
CA ASP A 18 4.75 0.27 -19.36
C ASP A 18 5.85 1.33 -19.26
N PRO A 19 6.25 1.93 -20.36
CA PRO A 19 7.34 2.92 -20.37
C PRO A 19 7.06 4.18 -19.53
N THR A 20 5.81 4.40 -19.14
CA THR A 20 5.46 5.56 -18.29
C THR A 20 5.78 5.34 -16.81
N PHE A 21 6.14 4.12 -16.43
CA PHE A 21 6.50 3.81 -15.05
C PHE A 21 7.80 4.53 -14.67
N ARG A 22 7.77 5.22 -13.54
CA ARG A 22 8.91 6.02 -13.07
C ARG A 22 9.89 5.16 -12.28
N ILE A 23 11.16 5.23 -12.66
CA ILE A 23 12.23 4.62 -11.87
C ILE A 23 12.39 5.44 -10.59
N PRO A 24 12.48 4.80 -9.41
CA PRO A 24 12.58 5.53 -8.16
C PRO A 24 13.90 6.32 -8.07
N THR A 25 13.84 7.45 -7.40
CA THR A 25 15.02 8.28 -7.15
C THR A 25 15.88 7.66 -6.05
N ASP A 26 17.13 8.11 -5.94
CA ASP A 26 18.04 7.66 -4.89
C ASP A 26 17.50 7.92 -3.49
N GLU A 27 16.70 8.97 -3.31
CA GLU A 27 16.07 9.28 -2.03
C GLU A 27 14.90 8.35 -1.72
N GLN A 28 14.20 7.89 -2.73
CA GLN A 28 13.04 7.00 -2.58
C GLN A 28 13.44 5.55 -2.33
N ILE A 29 14.55 5.10 -2.89
CA ILE A 29 14.97 3.69 -2.80
C ILE A 29 15.09 3.20 -1.36
N PRO A 30 15.76 3.90 -0.43
CA PRO A 30 15.85 3.43 0.96
C PRO A 30 14.49 3.28 1.64
N ILE A 31 13.54 4.14 1.30
CA ILE A 31 12.18 4.08 1.85
C ILE A 31 11.45 2.85 1.31
N ILE A 32 11.55 2.63 0.00
CA ILE A 32 10.91 1.50 -0.66
C ILE A 32 11.46 0.18 -0.13
N GLN A 33 12.76 0.08 0.07
CA GLN A 33 13.45 -1.13 0.47
C GLN A 33 13.63 -1.29 1.98
N ALA A 34 13.08 -0.39 2.78
CA ALA A 34 13.21 -0.48 4.24
C ALA A 34 12.67 -1.81 4.76
N PRO A 35 13.30 -2.40 5.79
CA PRO A 35 12.81 -3.63 6.40
C PRO A 35 11.37 -3.51 6.87
N LEU A 36 10.67 -4.64 6.95
CA LEU A 36 9.30 -4.68 7.45
C LEU A 36 9.32 -4.48 8.97
N ALA A 37 9.27 -3.23 9.38
CA ALA A 37 9.26 -2.81 10.78
C ALA A 37 8.41 -1.54 10.89
N PRO A 38 7.89 -1.22 12.08
CA PRO A 38 7.18 0.05 12.27
C PRO A 38 8.08 1.22 11.88
N ALA A 39 7.59 2.07 10.99
CA ALA A 39 8.33 3.23 10.53
C ALA A 39 7.37 4.36 10.22
N VAL A 40 7.82 5.59 10.48
CA VAL A 40 7.08 6.78 10.09
C VAL A 40 7.84 7.44 8.96
N VAL A 41 7.16 7.61 7.83
CA VAL A 41 7.71 8.34 6.69
C VAL A 41 7.05 9.71 6.66
N ILE A 42 7.84 10.76 6.87
CA ILE A 42 7.36 12.12 6.79
C ILE A 42 7.86 12.69 5.47
N ALA A 43 6.91 13.00 4.58
CA ALA A 43 7.21 13.62 3.31
C ALA A 43 6.42 14.91 3.19
N GLY A 44 6.99 15.92 2.57
CA GLY A 44 6.29 17.16 2.28
C GLY A 44 5.08 16.90 1.40
N ALA A 45 4.11 17.81 1.43
CA ALA A 45 2.96 17.74 0.53
C ALA A 45 3.45 17.75 -0.92
N GLY A 46 3.10 16.71 -1.68
CA GLY A 46 3.54 16.65 -3.06
C GLY A 46 3.41 15.27 -3.66
N SER A 47 3.73 15.18 -4.94
CA SER A 47 3.42 14.06 -5.79
C SER A 47 4.26 12.79 -5.56
N GLY A 48 5.44 12.92 -4.93
CA GLY A 48 6.33 11.78 -4.78
C GLY A 48 5.92 10.79 -3.68
N LYS A 49 5.13 11.25 -2.73
CA LYS A 49 4.77 10.47 -1.54
C LYS A 49 3.91 9.25 -1.84
N THR A 50 2.84 9.46 -2.60
CA THR A 50 1.94 8.37 -2.98
C THR A 50 2.65 7.35 -3.87
N GLU A 51 3.48 7.83 -4.78
CA GLU A 51 4.27 6.95 -5.65
C GLU A 51 5.26 6.10 -4.85
N THR A 52 5.96 6.71 -3.89
CA THR A 52 6.91 6.00 -3.04
C THR A 52 6.21 4.91 -2.24
N MET A 53 5.05 5.21 -1.66
CA MET A 53 4.27 4.23 -0.91
C MET A 53 3.76 3.10 -1.80
N SER A 54 3.33 3.42 -3.01
CA SER A 54 2.89 2.41 -3.98
C SER A 54 4.04 1.48 -4.37
N GLN A 55 5.20 2.03 -4.65
CA GLN A 55 6.37 1.22 -4.99
C GLN A 55 6.87 0.37 -3.83
N ARG A 56 6.71 0.85 -2.60
CA ARG A 56 7.02 0.03 -1.42
C ARG A 56 6.13 -1.20 -1.34
N VAL A 57 4.83 -1.05 -1.62
CA VAL A 57 3.93 -2.20 -1.68
C VAL A 57 4.38 -3.18 -2.77
N LEU A 58 4.74 -2.68 -3.95
CA LEU A 58 5.25 -3.54 -5.02
C LEU A 58 6.49 -4.31 -4.60
N TYR A 59 7.43 -3.65 -3.93
CA TYR A 59 8.66 -4.28 -3.46
C TYR A 59 8.36 -5.42 -2.48
N LEU A 60 7.49 -5.17 -1.51
CA LEU A 60 7.16 -6.16 -0.49
C LEU A 60 6.40 -7.35 -1.09
N VAL A 61 5.47 -7.09 -2.01
CA VAL A 61 4.70 -8.16 -2.66
C VAL A 61 5.57 -8.96 -3.63
N ALA A 62 6.39 -8.29 -4.45
CA ALA A 62 7.25 -8.98 -5.42
C ALA A 62 8.28 -9.90 -4.75
N ASN A 63 8.73 -9.51 -3.56
CA ASN A 63 9.68 -10.31 -2.79
C ASN A 63 9.01 -11.31 -1.85
N SER A 64 7.70 -11.48 -1.95
CA SER A 64 6.91 -12.43 -1.17
C SER A 64 6.98 -12.19 0.34
N ILE A 65 7.23 -10.93 0.74
CA ILE A 65 7.23 -10.55 2.16
C ILE A 65 5.81 -10.43 2.66
N ILE A 66 4.92 -9.89 1.83
CA ILE A 66 3.49 -9.76 2.12
C ILE A 66 2.67 -10.14 0.89
N THR A 67 1.37 -10.36 1.11
CA THR A 67 0.37 -10.52 0.05
C THR A 67 -0.54 -9.29 0.02
N PRO A 68 -1.27 -9.03 -1.09
CA PRO A 68 -2.12 -7.84 -1.16
C PRO A 68 -3.14 -7.71 -0.03
N ASN A 69 -3.68 -8.82 0.48
CA ASN A 69 -4.64 -8.79 1.58
C ASN A 69 -4.02 -8.39 2.93
N GLN A 70 -2.71 -8.31 3.01
CA GLN A 70 -1.99 -7.86 4.21
C GLN A 70 -1.65 -6.37 4.14
N VAL A 71 -2.08 -5.67 3.09
CA VAL A 71 -1.81 -4.24 2.93
C VAL A 71 -2.98 -3.44 3.50
N LEU A 72 -2.67 -2.50 4.38
CA LEU A 72 -3.63 -1.53 4.90
C LEU A 72 -3.05 -0.14 4.71
N GLY A 73 -3.70 0.65 3.85
CA GLY A 73 -3.36 2.05 3.68
C GLY A 73 -4.33 2.94 4.45
N LEU A 74 -3.82 3.91 5.17
CA LEU A 74 -4.64 4.86 5.92
C LEU A 74 -4.36 6.28 5.45
N THR A 75 -5.43 7.04 5.21
CA THR A 75 -5.36 8.42 4.76
C THR A 75 -6.30 9.29 5.60
N PHE A 76 -6.17 10.61 5.47
CA PHE A 76 -7.03 11.54 6.20
C PHE A 76 -8.37 11.80 5.50
N THR A 77 -8.44 11.69 4.19
CA THR A 77 -9.66 12.00 3.44
C THR A 77 -10.10 10.83 2.56
N ARG A 78 -11.39 10.78 2.26
CA ARG A 78 -11.94 9.77 1.35
C ARG A 78 -11.38 9.91 -0.06
N LYS A 79 -11.16 11.15 -0.51
CA LYS A 79 -10.57 11.39 -1.83
C LYS A 79 -9.17 10.80 -1.91
N ALA A 80 -8.34 11.05 -0.89
CA ALA A 80 -6.98 10.50 -0.84
C ALA A 80 -7.00 8.97 -0.76
N SER A 81 -7.95 8.39 -0.02
CA SER A 81 -8.11 6.93 0.04
C SER A 81 -8.42 6.35 -1.33
N GLY A 82 -9.35 6.96 -2.06
CA GLY A 82 -9.71 6.50 -3.40
C GLY A 82 -8.54 6.59 -4.38
N GLU A 83 -7.80 7.68 -4.34
CA GLU A 83 -6.65 7.88 -5.20
C GLU A 83 -5.53 6.88 -4.89
N LEU A 84 -5.24 6.67 -3.61
CA LEU A 84 -4.21 5.74 -3.18
C LEU A 84 -4.58 4.29 -3.55
N SER A 85 -5.84 3.91 -3.31
CA SER A 85 -6.33 2.58 -3.66
C SER A 85 -6.18 2.31 -5.16
N LYS A 86 -6.63 3.25 -5.99
CA LYS A 86 -6.53 3.10 -7.45
C LYS A 86 -5.08 2.98 -7.89
N ARG A 87 -4.20 3.78 -7.31
CA ARG A 87 -2.78 3.77 -7.69
C ARG A 87 -2.11 2.46 -7.32
N ILE A 88 -2.32 1.99 -6.10
CA ILE A 88 -1.70 0.74 -5.66
C ILE A 88 -2.23 -0.44 -6.47
N LYS A 89 -3.53 -0.51 -6.69
CA LYS A 89 -4.13 -1.58 -7.51
C LYS A 89 -3.61 -1.56 -8.94
N PHE A 90 -3.49 -0.37 -9.52
CA PHE A 90 -2.94 -0.22 -10.86
C PHE A 90 -1.48 -0.70 -10.91
N ARG A 91 -0.67 -0.32 -9.92
CA ARG A 91 0.73 -0.76 -9.84
C ARG A 91 0.84 -2.27 -9.67
N LEU A 92 -0.01 -2.87 -8.84
CA LEU A 92 -0.01 -4.33 -8.67
C LEU A 92 -0.39 -5.05 -9.97
N ARG A 93 -1.30 -4.49 -10.76
CA ARG A 93 -1.61 -5.05 -12.08
C ARG A 93 -0.41 -4.96 -13.02
N GLN A 94 0.34 -3.86 -12.98
CA GLN A 94 1.57 -3.74 -13.75
C GLN A 94 2.61 -4.77 -13.30
N LEU A 95 2.72 -5.00 -12.01
CA LEU A 95 3.59 -6.02 -11.44
C LEU A 95 3.21 -7.41 -11.98
N LYS A 96 1.93 -7.70 -12.03
CA LYS A 96 1.41 -8.95 -12.58
C LYS A 96 1.76 -9.09 -14.07
N MET A 97 1.57 -8.02 -14.85
CA MET A 97 1.92 -7.98 -16.26
C MET A 97 3.42 -8.21 -16.50
N ALA A 98 4.25 -7.75 -15.58
CA ALA A 98 5.70 -7.96 -15.65
C ALA A 98 6.14 -9.36 -15.18
N GLY A 99 5.19 -10.20 -14.76
CA GLY A 99 5.49 -11.56 -14.32
C GLY A 99 6.03 -11.68 -12.92
N LEU A 100 5.89 -10.63 -12.10
CA LEU A 100 6.44 -10.58 -10.75
C LEU A 100 5.39 -10.85 -9.66
N LEU A 101 4.13 -10.99 -10.02
CA LEU A 101 3.04 -11.28 -9.09
C LEU A 101 2.42 -12.61 -9.47
N PRO A 102 2.35 -13.59 -8.54
CA PRO A 102 1.68 -14.86 -8.82
C PRO A 102 0.20 -14.66 -9.19
N ASP A 103 -0.29 -15.47 -10.14
CA ASP A 103 -1.66 -15.34 -10.66
C ASP A 103 -2.74 -15.56 -9.60
N HIS A 104 -2.43 -16.34 -8.57
CA HIS A 104 -3.39 -16.61 -7.50
C HIS A 104 -3.57 -15.44 -6.52
N LEU A 105 -2.73 -14.43 -6.58
CA LEU A 105 -2.86 -13.24 -5.75
C LEU A 105 -3.74 -12.20 -6.45
N ASP A 106 -4.66 -11.61 -5.69
CA ASP A 106 -5.62 -10.65 -6.22
C ASP A 106 -5.30 -9.27 -5.66
N GLU A 107 -5.00 -8.33 -6.54
CA GLU A 107 -4.71 -6.95 -6.18
C GLU A 107 -5.92 -6.23 -5.55
N SER A 108 -7.13 -6.73 -5.77
CA SER A 108 -8.33 -6.14 -5.18
C SER A 108 -8.47 -6.40 -3.68
N GLU A 109 -7.69 -7.31 -3.13
CA GLU A 109 -7.77 -7.68 -1.72
C GLU A 109 -7.13 -6.66 -0.79
N LEU A 110 -6.35 -5.71 -1.30
CA LEU A 110 -5.77 -4.68 -0.45
C LEU A 110 -6.86 -3.74 0.09
N THR A 111 -6.61 -3.19 1.27
CA THR A 111 -7.54 -2.27 1.93
C THR A 111 -6.92 -0.89 2.06
N VAL A 112 -7.65 0.14 1.60
CA VAL A 112 -7.28 1.53 1.84
C VAL A 112 -8.51 2.23 2.42
N SER A 113 -8.32 2.95 3.52
CA SER A 113 -9.42 3.57 4.27
C SER A 113 -8.96 4.89 4.86
N THR A 114 -9.92 5.71 5.29
CA THR A 114 -9.58 6.86 6.11
C THR A 114 -9.32 6.41 7.55
N TYR A 115 -8.57 7.23 8.30
CA TYR A 115 -8.36 6.96 9.72
C TYR A 115 -9.68 6.84 10.48
N HIS A 116 -10.63 7.73 10.20
CA HIS A 116 -11.94 7.70 10.87
C HIS A 116 -12.72 6.43 10.57
N SER A 117 -12.79 6.04 9.29
CA SER A 117 -13.51 4.83 8.91
C SER A 117 -12.89 3.58 9.53
N TYR A 118 -11.56 3.50 9.54
CA TYR A 118 -10.86 2.38 10.12
C TYR A 118 -11.03 2.34 11.65
N ALA A 119 -10.88 3.49 12.32
CA ALA A 119 -11.06 3.57 13.77
C ALA A 119 -12.49 3.19 14.17
N GLY A 120 -13.48 3.62 13.40
CA GLY A 120 -14.87 3.24 13.64
C GLY A 120 -15.09 1.73 13.53
N LYS A 121 -14.48 1.11 12.52
CA LYS A 121 -14.56 -0.34 12.34
C LYS A 121 -13.90 -1.09 13.49
N VAL A 122 -12.72 -0.68 13.90
CA VAL A 122 -12.01 -1.31 15.02
C VAL A 122 -12.80 -1.15 16.31
N LEU A 123 -13.34 0.04 16.55
CA LEU A 123 -14.16 0.31 17.73
C LEU A 123 -15.41 -0.57 17.74
N ALA A 124 -16.10 -0.72 16.61
CA ALA A 124 -17.28 -1.58 16.52
C ALA A 124 -16.93 -3.04 16.82
N ASP A 125 -15.83 -3.53 16.26
CA ASP A 125 -15.37 -4.90 16.49
C ASP A 125 -15.05 -5.14 17.98
N HIS A 126 -14.40 -4.17 18.64
CA HIS A 126 -14.09 -4.25 20.05
C HIS A 126 -15.31 -4.08 20.94
N ALA A 127 -16.27 -3.23 20.54
CA ALA A 127 -17.49 -3.02 21.29
C ALA A 127 -18.29 -4.30 21.48
N ILE A 128 -18.32 -5.15 20.48
CA ILE A 128 -18.98 -6.45 20.55
C ILE A 128 -18.33 -7.32 21.65
N ARG A 129 -17.01 -7.28 21.77
CA ARG A 129 -16.28 -8.09 22.74
C ARG A 129 -16.47 -7.64 24.19
N ILE A 130 -16.62 -6.33 24.40
CA ILE A 130 -16.70 -5.77 25.76
C ILE A 130 -18.10 -5.28 26.13
N GLY A 131 -19.11 -5.55 25.28
CA GLY A 131 -20.49 -5.24 25.58
C GLY A 131 -20.91 -3.80 25.39
N ILE A 132 -20.12 -3.00 24.67
CA ILE A 132 -20.49 -1.64 24.31
C ILE A 132 -21.36 -1.68 23.04
N ASP A 133 -22.25 -0.67 22.90
CA ASP A 133 -23.12 -0.59 21.72
C ASP A 133 -22.29 -0.37 20.44
N ALA A 134 -22.29 -1.38 19.58
CA ALA A 134 -21.54 -1.32 18.32
C ALA A 134 -22.18 -0.39 17.28
N ASP A 135 -23.42 0.04 17.47
CA ASP A 135 -24.14 0.94 16.59
C ASP A 135 -23.92 2.42 16.92
N ALA A 136 -23.15 2.70 17.96
CA ALA A 136 -22.84 4.08 18.32
C ALA A 136 -22.07 4.76 17.19
N ASP A 137 -22.41 6.03 16.90
CA ASP A 137 -21.74 6.79 15.87
C ASP A 137 -20.29 7.06 16.24
N PRO A 138 -19.35 7.00 15.25
CA PRO A 138 -17.97 7.39 15.51
C PRO A 138 -17.87 8.86 15.90
N ILE A 139 -16.95 9.16 16.79
CA ILE A 139 -16.70 10.52 17.22
C ILE A 139 -15.74 11.20 16.24
N GLY A 140 -16.03 12.44 15.88
CA GLY A 140 -15.05 13.29 15.22
C GLY A 140 -14.95 13.16 13.71
N GLU A 141 -16.04 13.18 13.05
CA GLU A 141 -16.05 13.36 11.61
C GLU A 141 -16.07 14.84 11.27
#